data_28efa780b037c120134d76bd71dea8a8
#
_entry.id   28efa780b037c120134d76bd71dea8a8
#
_cell.length_a   1.000
_cell.length_b   1.000
_cell.length_c   1.000
_cell.angle_alpha   90.00
_cell.angle_beta   90.00
_cell.angle_gamma   90.00
#
_symmetry.space_group_name_H-M   'P 1'
#
loop_
_entity.id
_entity.type
_entity.pdbx_description
1 polymer ?
#
loop_
_entity_poly.entity_id
_entity_poly.type
_entity_poly.pdbx_seq_one_letter_code
_entity_poly.pdbx_strand_id
1 'polypeptide(L)'
;FNEAWGQFETEKAAEWTKTYDPSRLVNPASGGNHRPCGDILDLHNYPAPDMFLFDPKRVNVLGEYGGIGLPVENHLWWNKRNWGYVQFKNSDEVTAEYVKYANILKDYVKRGFSAAVYTQTTDVEGEVNGLMTYDRKVIKINEAAVKNANQSVINELK
;
A
#
# COMPACT_ATOMS: atom_id res chain seq x y z
N PHE A 1 11.02 -10.86 2.07
CA PHE A 1 11.33 -10.00 3.24
C PHE A 1 10.44 -8.76 3.22
N ASN A 2 10.24 -8.13 4.37
CA ASN A 2 9.55 -6.87 4.49
C ASN A 2 10.54 -5.74 4.76
N GLU A 3 10.52 -4.71 3.92
CA GLU A 3 11.35 -3.51 4.00
C GLU A 3 12.88 -3.78 4.09
N ALA A 4 13.63 -2.85 4.63
CA ALA A 4 15.09 -2.94 4.71
C ALA A 4 15.60 -3.84 5.83
N TRP A 5 14.79 -4.07 6.85
CA TRP A 5 15.20 -4.80 8.04
C TRP A 5 14.87 -6.30 7.97
N GLY A 6 15.65 -7.11 8.67
CA GLY A 6 15.48 -8.56 8.72
C GLY A 6 15.93 -9.32 7.47
N GLN A 7 16.56 -8.67 6.49
CA GLN A 7 17.07 -9.32 5.30
C GLN A 7 18.39 -10.05 5.57
N PHE A 8 18.52 -11.22 4.96
CA PHE A 8 19.79 -11.99 4.90
C PHE A 8 19.86 -12.75 3.59
N GLU A 9 21.03 -12.75 2.95
CA GLU A 9 21.28 -13.45 1.69
C GLU A 9 20.16 -13.31 0.64
N THR A 10 19.61 -12.10 0.51
CA THR A 10 18.36 -11.82 -0.22
C THR A 10 18.40 -12.34 -1.67
N GLU A 11 19.51 -12.17 -2.37
CA GLU A 11 19.68 -12.65 -3.75
C GLU A 11 19.61 -14.18 -3.83
N LYS A 12 20.29 -14.87 -2.92
CA LYS A 12 20.27 -16.35 -2.87
C LYS A 12 18.88 -16.88 -2.51
N ALA A 13 18.19 -16.23 -1.57
CA ALA A 13 16.84 -16.59 -1.21
C ALA A 13 15.86 -16.41 -2.39
N ALA A 14 15.98 -15.32 -3.14
CA ALA A 14 15.18 -15.06 -4.32
C ALA A 14 15.45 -16.10 -5.43
N GLU A 15 16.72 -16.41 -5.70
CA GLU A 15 17.13 -17.42 -6.69
C GLU A 15 16.64 -18.82 -6.30
N TRP A 16 16.82 -19.20 -5.05
CA TRP A 16 16.32 -20.48 -4.54
C TRP A 16 14.80 -20.60 -4.69
N THR A 17 14.07 -19.54 -4.31
CA THR A 17 12.60 -19.50 -4.43
C THR A 17 12.16 -19.65 -5.89
N LYS A 18 12.82 -18.95 -6.81
CA LYS A 18 12.52 -19.01 -8.24
C LYS A 18 12.85 -20.39 -8.85
N THR A 19 13.90 -21.03 -8.37
CA THR A 19 14.29 -22.39 -8.79
C THR A 19 13.29 -23.41 -8.28
N TYR A 20 12.82 -23.27 -7.05
CA TYR A 20 11.86 -24.18 -6.41
C TYR A 20 10.46 -24.07 -7.02
N ASP A 21 9.98 -22.84 -7.27
CA ASP A 21 8.70 -22.59 -7.96
C ASP A 21 8.89 -21.55 -9.08
N PRO A 22 9.27 -21.98 -10.30
CA PRO A 22 9.49 -21.08 -11.42
C PRO A 22 8.19 -20.46 -11.97
N SER A 23 7.03 -20.98 -11.57
CA SER A 23 5.74 -20.52 -12.07
C SER A 23 5.27 -19.19 -11.47
N ARG A 24 5.86 -18.76 -10.35
CA ARG A 24 5.44 -17.56 -9.62
C ARG A 24 6.44 -16.42 -9.77
N LEU A 25 5.93 -15.19 -9.68
CA LEU A 25 6.77 -14.01 -9.55
C LEU A 25 7.32 -13.94 -8.12
N VAL A 26 8.58 -13.49 -8.01
CA VAL A 26 9.28 -13.35 -6.73
C VAL A 26 9.44 -11.86 -6.40
N ASN A 27 8.86 -11.45 -5.27
CA ASN A 27 9.12 -10.18 -4.63
C ASN A 27 10.16 -10.40 -3.50
N PRO A 28 11.44 -10.07 -3.71
CA PRO A 28 12.49 -10.44 -2.77
C PRO A 28 12.46 -9.62 -1.48
N ALA A 29 12.08 -8.34 -1.59
CA ALA A 29 11.96 -7.42 -0.48
C ALA A 29 10.86 -6.41 -0.75
N SER A 30 9.75 -6.52 -0.04
CA SER A 30 8.63 -5.59 -0.11
C SER A 30 9.01 -4.28 0.57
N GLY A 31 9.27 -3.24 -0.24
CA GLY A 31 9.80 -1.96 0.22
C GLY A 31 11.26 -2.00 0.68
N GLY A 32 11.91 -0.86 0.82
CA GLY A 32 13.24 -0.73 1.39
C GLY A 32 14.37 -1.22 0.48
N ASN A 33 15.17 -2.17 0.90
CA ASN A 33 16.42 -2.56 0.26
C ASN A 33 16.23 -3.23 -1.13
N HIS A 34 16.37 -2.45 -2.19
CA HIS A 34 16.10 -2.85 -3.58
C HIS A 34 17.32 -3.52 -4.24
N ARG A 35 17.51 -4.80 -3.96
CA ARG A 35 18.58 -5.58 -4.57
C ARG A 35 18.24 -5.96 -6.03
N PRO A 36 19.25 -6.17 -6.89
CA PRO A 36 19.05 -6.49 -8.31
C PRO A 36 18.67 -7.97 -8.50
N CYS A 37 17.60 -8.42 -7.85
CA CYS A 37 17.12 -9.80 -7.91
C CYS A 37 15.58 -9.86 -7.86
N GLY A 38 15.02 -11.02 -8.20
CA GLY A 38 13.57 -11.23 -8.26
C GLY A 38 12.90 -10.58 -9.46
N ASP A 39 11.59 -10.73 -9.53
CA ASP A 39 10.77 -10.28 -10.65
C ASP A 39 10.10 -8.92 -10.38
N ILE A 40 10.02 -8.50 -9.12
CA ILE A 40 9.27 -7.34 -8.66
C ILE A 40 10.22 -6.33 -7.99
N LEU A 41 10.09 -5.06 -8.37
CA LEU A 41 10.59 -3.93 -7.62
C LEU A 41 9.41 -3.35 -6.84
N ASP A 42 9.45 -3.51 -5.52
CA ASP A 42 8.39 -3.10 -4.63
C ASP A 42 8.83 -1.90 -3.77
N LEU A 43 8.05 -0.83 -3.84
CA LEU A 43 8.28 0.40 -3.09
C LEU A 43 7.24 0.53 -1.98
N HIS A 44 7.65 1.09 -0.84
CA HIS A 44 6.76 1.59 0.21
C HIS A 44 6.95 3.09 0.34
N ASN A 45 5.87 3.85 0.31
CA ASN A 45 5.92 5.29 0.52
C ASN A 45 4.69 5.82 1.24
N TYR A 46 4.90 6.58 2.30
CA TYR A 46 3.84 7.14 3.13
C TYR A 46 3.98 8.66 3.29
N PRO A 47 2.84 9.38 3.42
CA PRO A 47 1.47 8.88 3.24
C PRO A 47 1.06 8.82 1.75
N ALA A 48 1.51 9.73 0.91
CA ALA A 48 1.12 9.81 -0.49
C ALA A 48 1.84 8.75 -1.34
N PRO A 49 1.19 8.24 -2.39
CA PRO A 49 1.88 7.40 -3.37
C PRO A 49 3.06 8.14 -3.99
N ASP A 50 4.23 7.49 -4.04
CA ASP A 50 5.38 7.99 -4.78
C ASP A 50 6.15 6.84 -5.42
N MET A 51 6.63 7.08 -6.65
CA MET A 51 7.49 6.16 -7.37
C MET A 51 8.87 6.81 -7.56
N PHE A 52 9.70 6.72 -6.54
CA PHE A 52 11.05 7.29 -6.51
C PHE A 52 12.13 6.44 -7.17
N LEU A 53 11.82 5.21 -7.55
CA LEU A 53 12.70 4.27 -8.24
C LEU A 53 11.91 3.46 -9.27
N PHE A 54 12.48 3.21 -10.44
CA PHE A 54 11.88 2.44 -11.52
C PHE A 54 12.91 1.48 -12.14
N ASP A 55 12.55 0.22 -12.32
CA ASP A 55 13.37 -0.78 -13.03
C ASP A 55 12.61 -1.26 -14.27
N PRO A 56 13.11 -0.97 -15.50
CA PRO A 56 12.45 -1.39 -16.73
C PRO A 56 12.46 -2.90 -16.98
N LYS A 57 13.21 -3.66 -16.19
CA LYS A 57 13.32 -5.13 -16.31
C LYS A 57 12.44 -5.89 -15.32
N ARG A 58 11.82 -5.20 -14.36
CA ARG A 58 10.99 -5.79 -13.32
C ARG A 58 9.58 -5.19 -13.30
N VAL A 59 8.66 -5.91 -12.69
CA VAL A 59 7.34 -5.36 -12.39
C VAL A 59 7.48 -4.33 -11.29
N ASN A 60 7.09 -3.09 -11.57
CA ASN A 60 7.19 -1.99 -10.60
C ASN A 60 5.88 -1.87 -9.82
N VAL A 61 5.97 -1.94 -8.50
CA VAL A 61 4.83 -1.99 -7.58
C VAL A 61 5.04 -1.00 -6.43
N LEU A 62 3.97 -0.39 -5.97
CA LEU A 62 3.90 0.31 -4.68
C LEU A 62 3.17 -0.61 -3.70
N GLY A 63 3.91 -1.47 -2.99
CA GLY A 63 3.35 -2.48 -2.10
C GLY A 63 2.70 -1.91 -0.86
N GLU A 64 3.07 -0.68 -0.45
CA GLU A 64 2.41 0.03 0.63
C GLU A 64 2.37 1.55 0.37
N TYR A 65 1.19 2.15 0.57
CA TYR A 65 0.99 3.60 0.60
C TYR A 65 -0.27 3.93 1.39
N GLY A 66 -0.48 5.19 1.74
CA GLY A 66 -1.70 5.67 2.37
C GLY A 66 -1.52 5.96 3.85
N GLY A 67 -1.94 5.06 4.71
CA GLY A 67 -1.82 5.31 6.15
C GLY A 67 -2.69 6.47 6.63
N ILE A 68 -3.86 6.71 6.00
CA ILE A 68 -4.78 7.81 6.29
C ILE A 68 -5.56 7.49 7.57
N GLY A 69 -5.17 8.08 8.69
CA GLY A 69 -5.70 7.79 10.01
C GLY A 69 -6.98 8.55 10.33
N LEU A 70 -7.95 7.83 10.92
CA LEU A 70 -9.14 8.37 11.55
C LEU A 70 -9.48 7.52 12.77
N PRO A 71 -9.20 7.98 14.01
CA PRO A 71 -9.67 7.31 15.20
C PRO A 71 -11.20 7.46 15.33
N VAL A 72 -11.89 6.35 15.57
CA VAL A 72 -13.34 6.33 15.80
C VAL A 72 -13.61 5.95 17.25
N GLU A 73 -14.17 6.87 18.02
CA GLU A 73 -14.47 6.65 19.42
C GLU A 73 -15.37 5.42 19.62
N ASN A 74 -15.13 4.65 20.67
CA ASN A 74 -15.76 3.36 20.99
C ASN A 74 -15.48 2.22 20.01
N HIS A 75 -14.65 2.45 18.98
CA HIS A 75 -14.21 1.47 17.99
C HIS A 75 -12.68 1.45 17.88
N LEU A 76 -11.96 1.68 18.98
CA LEU A 76 -10.51 1.61 19.07
C LEU A 76 -10.10 0.32 19.78
N TRP A 77 -9.10 -0.38 19.24
CA TRP A 77 -8.50 -1.49 19.95
C TRP A 77 -7.87 -1.05 21.27
N TRP A 78 -7.19 0.09 21.23
CA TRP A 78 -6.58 0.70 22.39
C TRP A 78 -6.77 2.22 22.36
N ASN A 79 -7.42 2.74 23.39
CA ASN A 79 -7.82 4.15 23.45
C ASN A 79 -6.73 5.11 23.97
N LYS A 80 -5.55 4.60 24.35
CA LYS A 80 -4.50 5.42 24.95
C LYS A 80 -3.47 5.97 23.95
N ARG A 81 -3.24 5.27 22.85
CA ARG A 81 -2.23 5.64 21.86
C ARG A 81 -2.61 5.13 20.48
N ASN A 82 -3.03 6.05 19.63
CA ASN A 82 -3.38 5.77 18.26
C ASN A 82 -2.53 6.60 17.32
N TRP A 83 -2.25 6.06 16.13
CA TRP A 83 -1.45 6.72 15.13
C TRP A 83 -1.88 6.34 13.70
N GLY A 84 -1.49 7.17 12.77
CA GLY A 84 -1.52 6.98 11.34
C GLY A 84 -0.45 7.86 10.73
N TYR A 85 -0.04 7.63 9.50
CA TYR A 85 0.99 8.45 8.85
C TYR A 85 0.51 9.88 8.60
N VAL A 86 -0.79 10.05 8.37
CA VAL A 86 -1.51 11.32 8.40
C VAL A 86 -2.85 11.08 9.10
N GLN A 87 -3.37 12.07 9.79
CA GLN A 87 -4.63 11.92 10.53
C GLN A 87 -5.64 13.00 10.15
N PHE A 88 -6.90 12.57 10.04
CA PHE A 88 -8.05 13.40 9.72
C PHE A 88 -9.13 13.32 10.80
N LYS A 89 -10.15 14.18 10.71
CA LYS A 89 -11.16 14.34 11.75
C LYS A 89 -12.50 13.68 11.42
N ASN A 90 -12.73 13.37 10.15
CA ASN A 90 -14.00 12.82 9.68
C ASN A 90 -13.84 12.00 8.40
N SER A 91 -14.87 11.26 8.06
CA SER A 91 -14.93 10.37 6.90
C SER A 91 -14.79 11.09 5.56
N ASP A 92 -15.30 12.33 5.46
CA ASP A 92 -15.23 13.09 4.20
C ASP A 92 -13.79 13.49 3.88
N GLU A 93 -13.03 13.92 4.89
CA GLU A 93 -11.59 14.24 4.74
C GLU A 93 -10.77 13.01 4.35
N VAL A 94 -11.00 11.86 5.02
CA VAL A 94 -10.35 10.58 4.68
C VAL A 94 -10.66 10.19 3.24
N THR A 95 -11.93 10.28 2.85
CA THR A 95 -12.37 9.94 1.50
C THR A 95 -11.74 10.85 0.45
N ALA A 96 -11.70 12.16 0.71
CA ALA A 96 -11.09 13.12 -0.19
C ALA A 96 -9.59 12.87 -0.40
N GLU A 97 -8.86 12.57 0.67
CA GLU A 97 -7.43 12.26 0.57
C GLU A 97 -7.19 10.92 -0.15
N TYR A 98 -8.02 9.89 0.09
CA TYR A 98 -7.95 8.64 -0.66
C TYR A 98 -8.16 8.86 -2.18
N VAL A 99 -9.19 9.62 -2.55
CA VAL A 99 -9.47 9.95 -3.96
C VAL A 99 -8.31 10.73 -4.61
N LYS A 100 -7.71 11.66 -3.87
CA LYS A 100 -6.50 12.38 -4.32
C LYS A 100 -5.35 11.40 -4.59
N TYR A 101 -5.11 10.42 -3.71
CA TYR A 101 -4.08 9.40 -3.92
C TYR A 101 -4.38 8.53 -5.14
N ALA A 102 -5.63 8.12 -5.35
CA ALA A 102 -6.03 7.40 -6.55
C ALA A 102 -5.72 8.19 -7.84
N ASN A 103 -5.93 9.51 -7.83
CA ASN A 103 -5.57 10.35 -8.98
C ASN A 103 -4.05 10.41 -9.24
N ILE A 104 -3.23 10.42 -8.19
CA ILE A 104 -1.76 10.32 -8.31
C ILE A 104 -1.37 8.96 -8.94
N LEU A 105 -2.01 7.87 -8.52
CA LEU A 105 -1.73 6.53 -9.06
C LEU A 105 -2.02 6.43 -10.56
N LYS A 106 -3.01 7.14 -11.09
CA LYS A 106 -3.30 7.17 -12.53
C LYS A 106 -2.10 7.64 -13.36
N ASP A 107 -1.38 8.66 -12.87
CA ASP A 107 -0.17 9.13 -13.56
C ASP A 107 0.96 8.12 -13.49
N TYR A 108 1.08 7.36 -12.39
CA TYR A 108 2.05 6.28 -12.28
C TYR A 108 1.72 5.09 -13.18
N VAL A 109 0.45 4.74 -13.33
CA VAL A 109 0.01 3.69 -14.28
C VAL A 109 0.49 4.03 -15.69
N LYS A 110 0.34 5.27 -16.15
CA LYS A 110 0.84 5.74 -17.46
C LYS A 110 2.36 5.63 -17.61
N ARG A 111 3.08 5.67 -16.50
CA ARG A 111 4.54 5.56 -16.45
C ARG A 111 5.06 4.13 -16.31
N GLY A 112 4.19 3.11 -16.38
CA GLY A 112 4.56 1.70 -16.32
C GLY A 112 4.47 1.06 -14.94
N PHE A 113 3.79 1.70 -14.01
CA PHE A 113 3.51 1.19 -12.67
C PHE A 113 2.39 0.13 -12.75
N SER A 114 2.56 -1.03 -12.13
CA SER A 114 1.71 -2.20 -12.39
C SER A 114 0.74 -2.53 -11.26
N ALA A 115 1.03 -2.14 -10.02
CA ALA A 115 0.16 -2.39 -8.88
C ALA A 115 0.41 -1.39 -7.76
N ALA A 116 -0.62 -1.19 -6.94
CA ALA A 116 -0.53 -0.42 -5.70
C ALA A 116 -1.41 -1.05 -4.62
N VAL A 117 -0.92 -1.10 -3.38
CA VAL A 117 -1.63 -1.65 -2.24
C VAL A 117 -1.81 -0.58 -1.17
N TYR A 118 -3.07 -0.23 -0.91
CA TYR A 118 -3.40 0.73 0.14
C TYR A 118 -3.24 0.12 1.53
N THR A 119 -2.56 0.80 2.40
CA THR A 119 -2.41 0.46 3.82
C THR A 119 -3.36 1.31 4.67
N GLN A 120 -4.47 0.73 5.21
CA GLN A 120 -4.78 -0.69 5.12
C GLN A 120 -6.31 -0.93 5.13
N THR A 121 -6.74 -2.19 5.08
CA THR A 121 -8.18 -2.51 5.01
C THR A 121 -8.89 -2.24 6.34
N THR A 122 -8.32 -2.69 7.46
CA THR A 122 -8.86 -2.48 8.83
C THR A 122 -7.82 -1.85 9.71
N ASP A 123 -8.26 -1.12 10.74
CA ASP A 123 -7.35 -0.72 11.83
C ASP A 123 -6.71 -1.97 12.46
N VAL A 124 -5.46 -1.84 12.90
CA VAL A 124 -4.71 -2.91 13.58
C VAL A 124 -4.08 -2.34 14.85
N GLU A 125 -4.51 -2.83 16.00
CA GLU A 125 -4.01 -2.36 17.31
C GLU A 125 -4.11 -0.84 17.48
N GLY A 126 -3.00 -0.13 17.65
CA GLY A 126 -2.96 1.33 17.74
C GLY A 126 -2.92 2.06 16.39
N GLU A 127 -2.81 1.36 15.30
CA GLU A 127 -2.76 1.92 13.96
C GLU A 127 -4.18 2.12 13.41
N VAL A 128 -4.61 3.39 13.27
CA VAL A 128 -5.98 3.78 12.94
C VAL A 128 -6.14 4.27 11.50
N ASN A 129 -5.44 3.68 10.57
CA ASN A 129 -5.43 4.04 9.15
C ASN A 129 -6.15 3.03 8.24
N GLY A 130 -6.94 2.13 8.81
CA GLY A 130 -7.83 1.26 8.05
C GLY A 130 -8.96 2.01 7.37
N LEU A 131 -9.50 1.44 6.29
CA LEU A 131 -10.74 1.91 5.66
C LEU A 131 -11.98 1.60 6.52
N MET A 132 -11.82 0.71 7.50
CA MET A 132 -12.80 0.39 8.53
C MET A 132 -12.11 0.15 9.88
N THR A 133 -12.89 0.22 10.95
CA THR A 133 -12.40 -0.02 12.31
C THR A 133 -11.95 -1.47 12.53
N TYR A 134 -11.10 -1.71 13.55
CA TYR A 134 -10.56 -3.04 13.85
C TYR A 134 -11.63 -4.11 14.06
N ASP A 135 -12.76 -3.73 14.65
CA ASP A 135 -13.91 -4.60 14.89
C ASP A 135 -14.85 -4.72 13.67
N ARG A 136 -14.52 -4.04 12.55
CA ARG A 136 -15.23 -4.01 11.28
C ARG A 136 -16.67 -3.49 11.35
N LYS A 137 -17.01 -2.75 12.41
CA LYS A 137 -18.37 -2.22 12.62
C LYS A 137 -18.58 -0.86 11.97
N VAL A 138 -17.53 -0.08 11.76
CA VAL A 138 -17.63 1.25 11.16
C VAL A 138 -16.74 1.32 9.90
N ILE A 139 -17.35 1.66 8.78
CA ILE A 139 -16.66 2.01 7.53
C ILE A 139 -16.34 3.50 7.61
N LYS A 140 -15.06 3.83 7.44
CA LYS A 140 -14.53 5.19 7.66
C LYS A 140 -14.46 6.04 6.38
N ILE A 141 -14.99 5.53 5.29
CA ILE A 141 -14.94 6.16 3.97
C ILE A 141 -16.32 6.18 3.30
N ASN A 142 -16.47 7.02 2.28
CA ASN A 142 -17.57 6.87 1.33
C ASN A 142 -17.22 5.77 0.33
N GLU A 143 -17.87 4.61 0.47
CA GLU A 143 -17.60 3.42 -0.34
C GLU A 143 -17.77 3.66 -1.84
N ALA A 144 -18.81 4.39 -2.22
CA ALA A 144 -19.09 4.67 -3.63
C ALA A 144 -17.99 5.54 -4.25
N ALA A 145 -17.52 6.56 -3.54
CA ALA A 145 -16.44 7.43 -4.00
C ALA A 145 -15.12 6.66 -4.14
N VAL A 146 -14.77 5.84 -3.14
CA VAL A 146 -13.55 5.01 -3.17
C VAL A 146 -13.61 3.96 -4.28
N LYS A 147 -14.75 3.28 -4.44
CA LYS A 147 -14.97 2.33 -5.55
C LYS A 147 -14.78 2.99 -6.91
N ASN A 148 -15.35 4.17 -7.11
CA ASN A 148 -15.23 4.91 -8.37
C ASN A 148 -13.78 5.37 -8.62
N ALA A 149 -13.08 5.83 -7.58
CA ALA A 149 -11.67 6.19 -7.66
C ALA A 149 -10.81 5.01 -8.08
N ASN A 150 -10.96 3.85 -7.42
CA ASN A 150 -10.23 2.64 -7.76
C ASN A 150 -10.54 2.17 -9.20
N GLN A 151 -11.81 2.19 -9.60
CA GLN A 151 -12.20 1.83 -10.97
C GLN A 151 -11.58 2.76 -12.00
N SER A 152 -11.42 4.05 -11.69
CA SER A 152 -10.77 5.00 -12.58
C SER A 152 -9.28 4.69 -12.78
N VAL A 153 -8.58 4.23 -11.73
CA VAL A 153 -7.18 3.76 -11.84
C VAL A 153 -7.09 2.51 -12.71
N ILE A 154 -7.97 1.51 -12.45
CA ILE A 154 -7.99 0.25 -13.21
C ILE A 154 -8.26 0.49 -14.70
N ASN A 155 -9.05 1.50 -15.04
CA ASN A 155 -9.43 1.81 -16.41
C ASN A 155 -8.42 2.72 -17.13
N GLU A 156 -7.36 3.17 -16.49
CA GLU A 156 -6.43 4.17 -17.05
C GLU A 156 -5.68 3.67 -18.31
N LEU A 157 -5.51 2.36 -18.47
CA LEU A 157 -4.86 1.73 -19.62
C LEU A 157 -5.86 1.04 -20.59
N LYS A 158 -7.16 1.25 -20.39
CA LYS A 158 -8.18 0.73 -21.28
C LYS A 158 -8.63 1.81 -22.25
#